data_0b2bbde07bcac982d4333d515ce66161
#
_entry.id   0b2bbde07bcac982d4333d515ce66161
#
_cell.length_a   1.000
_cell.length_b   1.000
_cell.length_c   1.000
_cell.angle_alpha   90.00
_cell.angle_beta   90.00
_cell.angle_gamma   90.00
#
_symmetry.space_group_name_H-M   'P 1'
#
loop_
_entity.id
_entity.type
_entity.pdbx_description
1 polymer ?
#
loop_
_entity_poly.entity_id
_entity_poly.type
_entity_poly.pdbx_seq_one_letter_code
_entity_poly.pdbx_strand_id
1 'polypeptide(L)'
;PEYISSISKSILKSFKENGKPDLLLLSFHGAPKRYLIEGDPYHCQCVKSGRLIKEYLKLNNEDFMMSFQSRFGSEPWLQPYTDETLEKLGNRKIKHLAVATPGFSADNIETLEEINIEGREEFMNSGGEKFTFIPCLNDSEEGMKLLYNLAVKELGGWI
;
A
#
# COMPACT_ATOMS: atom_id res chain seq x y z
N PRO A 1 -13.98 -4.81 7.26
CA PRO A 1 -13.45 -6.17 7.42
C PRO A 1 -13.14 -6.83 6.08
N GLU A 2 -14.06 -6.81 5.10
CA GLU A 2 -13.91 -7.50 3.80
C GLU A 2 -12.74 -6.95 2.99
N TYR A 3 -12.60 -5.63 2.88
CA TYR A 3 -11.47 -5.00 2.18
C TYR A 3 -10.12 -5.46 2.74
N ILE A 4 -9.95 -5.44 4.07
CA ILE A 4 -8.71 -5.89 4.73
C ILE A 4 -8.41 -7.35 4.39
N SER A 5 -9.43 -8.22 4.43
CA SER A 5 -9.29 -9.62 4.05
C SER A 5 -8.87 -9.78 2.59
N SER A 6 -9.52 -9.08 1.65
CA SER A 6 -9.24 -9.18 0.22
C SER A 6 -7.83 -8.72 -0.13
N ILE A 7 -7.40 -7.54 0.37
CA ILE A 7 -6.05 -7.03 0.12
C ILE A 7 -4.98 -7.92 0.79
N SER A 8 -5.24 -8.42 2.00
CA SER A 8 -4.31 -9.31 2.69
C SER A 8 -4.13 -10.65 1.99
N LYS A 9 -5.19 -11.21 1.41
CA LYS A 9 -5.11 -12.42 0.59
C LYS A 9 -4.29 -12.19 -0.70
N SER A 10 -4.48 -11.03 -1.37
CA SER A 10 -3.67 -10.65 -2.53
C SER A 10 -2.19 -10.56 -2.16
N ILE A 11 -1.85 -9.95 -1.03
CA ILE A 11 -0.48 -9.88 -0.51
C ILE A 11 0.08 -11.28 -0.23
N LEU A 12 -0.68 -12.16 0.45
CA LEU A 12 -0.24 -13.53 0.71
C LEU A 12 -0.03 -14.35 -0.57
N LYS A 13 -0.89 -14.17 -1.58
CA LYS A 13 -0.71 -14.77 -2.90
C LYS A 13 0.61 -14.31 -3.52
N SER A 14 0.89 -13.02 -3.51
CA SER A 14 2.15 -12.47 -4.01
C SER A 14 3.36 -13.03 -3.26
N PHE A 15 3.30 -13.17 -1.93
CA PHE A 15 4.38 -13.80 -1.14
C PHE A 15 4.62 -15.25 -1.53
N LYS A 16 3.55 -15.98 -1.84
CA LYS A 16 3.66 -17.37 -2.28
C LYS A 16 4.31 -17.50 -3.66
N GLU A 17 3.99 -16.58 -4.57
CA GLU A 17 4.47 -16.59 -5.96
C GLU A 17 5.90 -16.02 -6.07
N ASN A 18 6.24 -15.00 -5.29
CA ASN A 18 7.49 -14.26 -5.41
C ASN A 18 8.47 -14.50 -4.27
N GLY A 19 8.09 -15.29 -3.26
CA GLY A 19 8.83 -15.46 -2.02
C GLY A 19 8.46 -14.41 -0.97
N LYS A 20 8.61 -14.76 0.32
CA LYS A 20 8.38 -13.82 1.43
C LYS A 20 9.43 -12.70 1.37
N PRO A 21 9.02 -11.42 1.35
CA PRO A 21 9.96 -10.30 1.38
C PRO A 21 10.60 -10.13 2.77
N ASP A 22 11.72 -9.41 2.83
CA ASP A 22 12.30 -8.97 4.10
C ASP A 22 11.43 -7.88 4.74
N LEU A 23 10.76 -7.06 3.91
CA LEU A 23 9.88 -6.00 4.36
C LEU A 23 8.70 -5.81 3.41
N LEU A 24 7.50 -5.65 3.97
CA LEU A 24 6.31 -5.16 3.28
C LEU A 24 6.13 -3.67 3.55
N LEU A 25 6.13 -2.87 2.49
CA LEU A 25 5.77 -1.45 2.51
C LEU A 25 4.34 -1.27 2.00
N LEU A 26 3.49 -0.63 2.79
CA LEU A 26 2.19 -0.15 2.33
C LEU A 26 2.30 1.33 2.00
N SER A 27 2.16 1.69 0.72
CA SER A 27 2.16 3.06 0.25
C SER A 27 0.72 3.53 0.04
N PHE A 28 0.29 4.55 0.78
CA PHE A 28 -1.00 5.20 0.61
C PHE A 28 -0.83 6.49 -0.18
N HIS A 29 -1.87 6.92 -0.88
CA HIS A 29 -1.84 8.26 -1.46
C HIS A 29 -1.66 9.29 -0.35
N GLY A 30 -0.76 10.24 -0.54
CA GLY A 30 -0.52 11.32 0.40
C GLY A 30 -1.67 12.32 0.43
N ALA A 31 -1.63 13.19 1.43
CA ALA A 31 -2.52 14.35 1.52
C ALA A 31 -1.77 15.49 2.23
N PRO A 32 -2.13 16.75 2.00
CA PRO A 32 -1.57 17.86 2.74
C PRO A 32 -1.71 17.68 4.25
N LYS A 33 -0.62 17.87 4.99
CA LYS A 33 -0.59 17.67 6.46
C LYS A 33 -1.62 18.53 7.19
N ARG A 34 -1.99 19.68 6.63
CA ARG A 34 -3.00 20.57 7.21
C ARG A 34 -4.36 19.86 7.38
N TYR A 35 -4.77 18.95 6.49
CA TYR A 35 -6.02 18.21 6.63
C TYR A 35 -6.06 17.37 7.91
N LEU A 36 -4.95 16.71 8.24
CA LEU A 36 -4.84 15.98 9.52
C LEU A 36 -4.98 16.93 10.72
N ILE A 37 -4.36 18.13 10.66
CA ILE A 37 -4.43 19.13 11.73
C ILE A 37 -5.86 19.69 11.88
N GLU A 38 -6.56 19.83 10.78
CA GLU A 38 -7.96 20.30 10.71
C GLU A 38 -8.98 19.20 11.07
N GLY A 39 -8.53 17.97 11.35
CA GLY A 39 -9.37 16.87 11.83
C GLY A 39 -9.88 15.93 10.76
N ASP A 40 -9.35 15.97 9.54
CA ASP A 40 -9.66 14.98 8.51
C ASP A 40 -9.24 13.57 8.95
N PRO A 41 -10.13 12.56 8.88
CA PRO A 41 -9.86 11.22 9.38
C PRO A 41 -8.96 10.37 8.49
N TYR A 42 -8.61 10.83 7.27
CA TYR A 42 -7.93 10.03 6.25
C TYR A 42 -6.64 9.36 6.78
N HIS A 43 -5.75 10.14 7.40
CA HIS A 43 -4.53 9.60 7.99
C HIS A 43 -4.81 8.48 9.00
N CYS A 44 -5.77 8.70 9.90
CA CYS A 44 -6.15 7.71 10.91
C CYS A 44 -6.73 6.43 10.26
N GLN A 45 -7.47 6.58 9.17
CA GLN A 45 -8.03 5.46 8.40
C GLN A 45 -6.92 4.67 7.70
N CYS A 46 -5.92 5.34 7.10
CA CYS A 46 -4.74 4.69 6.51
C CYS A 46 -3.97 3.90 7.57
N VAL A 47 -3.65 4.52 8.70
CA VAL A 47 -2.93 3.86 9.82
C VAL A 47 -3.72 2.66 10.36
N LYS A 48 -5.04 2.79 10.52
CA LYS A 48 -5.90 1.69 10.95
C LYS A 48 -5.90 0.55 9.93
N SER A 49 -5.99 0.87 8.64
CA SER A 49 -5.95 -0.14 7.57
C SER A 49 -4.62 -0.87 7.55
N GLY A 50 -3.51 -0.14 7.62
CA GLY A 50 -2.17 -0.73 7.67
C GLY A 50 -1.99 -1.64 8.88
N ARG A 51 -2.42 -1.21 10.08
CA ARG A 51 -2.37 -2.03 11.29
C ARG A 51 -3.19 -3.33 11.12
N LEU A 52 -4.40 -3.25 10.60
CA LEU A 52 -5.26 -4.43 10.40
C LEU A 52 -4.70 -5.39 9.35
N ILE A 53 -4.09 -4.89 8.26
CA ILE A 53 -3.39 -5.71 7.27
C ILE A 53 -2.20 -6.42 7.93
N LYS A 54 -1.37 -5.70 8.69
CA LYS A 54 -0.24 -6.26 9.43
C LYS A 54 -0.67 -7.37 10.39
N GLU A 55 -1.73 -7.14 11.17
CA GLU A 55 -2.30 -8.12 12.10
C GLU A 55 -2.79 -9.37 11.35
N TYR A 56 -3.50 -9.19 10.23
CA TYR A 56 -3.98 -10.30 9.39
C TYR A 56 -2.84 -11.15 8.85
N LEU A 57 -1.77 -10.51 8.39
CA LEU A 57 -0.57 -11.14 7.84
C LEU A 57 0.37 -11.71 8.93
N LYS A 58 0.12 -11.41 10.21
CA LYS A 58 0.97 -11.78 11.35
C LYS A 58 2.43 -11.34 11.20
N LEU A 59 2.64 -10.11 10.68
CA LEU A 59 3.97 -9.54 10.49
C LEU A 59 4.47 -8.87 11.79
N ASN A 60 5.78 -8.94 12.01
CA ASN A 60 6.44 -8.19 13.08
C ASN A 60 6.60 -6.70 12.71
N ASN A 61 7.05 -5.88 13.67
CA ASN A 61 7.27 -4.46 13.43
C ASN A 61 8.40 -4.21 12.44
N GLU A 62 9.45 -5.03 12.48
CA GLU A 62 10.61 -4.95 11.60
C GLU A 62 10.31 -5.36 10.14
N ASP A 63 9.29 -6.21 9.91
CA ASP A 63 8.91 -6.72 8.58
C ASP A 63 7.89 -5.83 7.86
N PHE A 64 7.51 -4.68 8.46
CA PHE A 64 6.39 -3.87 8.01
C PHE A 64 6.63 -2.37 8.14
N MET A 65 6.31 -1.61 7.09
CA MET A 65 6.28 -0.15 7.12
C MET A 65 5.07 0.41 6.36
N MET A 66 4.78 1.68 6.64
CA MET A 66 3.81 2.48 5.89
C MET A 66 4.45 3.77 5.42
N SER A 67 4.03 4.26 4.25
CA SER A 67 4.44 5.54 3.68
C SER A 67 3.31 6.19 2.90
N PHE A 68 3.54 7.43 2.45
CA PHE A 68 2.60 8.22 1.67
C PHE A 68 3.28 8.69 0.39
N GLN A 69 2.62 8.42 -0.75
CA GLN A 69 3.07 8.73 -2.11
C GLN A 69 2.38 9.95 -2.71
N SER A 70 2.75 10.30 -3.94
CA SER A 70 2.07 11.28 -4.80
C SER A 70 2.03 12.69 -4.21
N ARG A 71 3.09 13.06 -3.52
CA ARG A 71 3.29 14.40 -2.97
C ARG A 71 3.36 15.44 -4.10
N PHE A 72 2.57 16.49 -3.98
CA PHE A 72 2.54 17.58 -4.96
C PHE A 72 2.64 18.97 -4.32
N GLY A 73 3.34 19.89 -5.00
CA GLY A 73 3.50 21.27 -4.56
C GLY A 73 4.50 21.43 -3.41
N SER A 74 4.50 22.61 -2.78
CA SER A 74 5.51 23.02 -1.78
C SER A 74 5.05 22.91 -0.33
N GLU A 75 3.77 22.65 -0.07
CA GLU A 75 3.28 22.51 1.30
C GLU A 75 3.68 21.14 1.90
N PRO A 76 3.79 21.04 3.24
CA PRO A 76 4.04 19.76 3.90
C PRO A 76 2.90 18.77 3.70
N TRP A 77 3.24 17.52 3.35
CA TRP A 77 2.32 16.40 3.20
C TRP A 77 2.47 15.38 4.34
N LEU A 78 1.57 14.40 4.38
CA LEU A 78 1.66 13.27 5.30
C LEU A 78 2.97 12.51 5.10
N GLN A 79 3.56 12.06 6.19
CA GLN A 79 4.85 11.38 6.21
C GLN A 79 4.73 10.00 6.88
N PRO A 80 5.73 9.09 6.66
CA PRO A 80 6.93 9.26 5.82
C PRO A 80 6.61 9.26 4.32
N TYR A 81 7.40 9.95 3.51
CA TYR A 81 7.27 9.97 2.06
C TYR A 81 7.78 8.66 1.44
N THR A 82 7.09 8.16 0.39
CA THR A 82 7.41 6.85 -0.20
C THR A 82 8.76 6.86 -0.90
N ASP A 83 9.05 7.90 -1.72
CA ASP A 83 10.34 8.08 -2.41
C ASP A 83 11.53 8.02 -1.42
N GLU A 84 11.53 8.88 -0.41
CA GLU A 84 12.58 8.89 0.62
C GLU A 84 12.66 7.57 1.42
N THR A 85 11.52 6.89 1.60
CA THR A 85 11.47 5.60 2.30
C THR A 85 12.12 4.51 1.48
N LEU A 86 11.87 4.47 0.17
CA LEU A 86 12.46 3.51 -0.75
C LEU A 86 13.99 3.66 -0.82
N GLU A 87 14.50 4.89 -0.96
CA GLU A 87 15.92 5.19 -0.88
C GLU A 87 16.56 4.70 0.43
N LYS A 88 15.95 5.04 1.57
CA LYS A 88 16.43 4.63 2.90
C LYS A 88 16.46 3.12 3.08
N LEU A 89 15.46 2.40 2.56
CA LEU A 89 15.39 0.94 2.65
C LEU A 89 16.47 0.28 1.77
N GLY A 90 16.71 0.78 0.57
CA GLY A 90 17.80 0.33 -0.29
C GLY A 90 19.16 0.52 0.39
N ASN A 91 19.44 1.73 0.92
CA ASN A 91 20.66 2.05 1.65
C ASN A 91 20.85 1.18 2.92
N ARG A 92 19.77 0.74 3.56
CA ARG A 92 19.78 -0.21 4.69
C ARG A 92 20.02 -1.66 4.26
N LYS A 93 20.20 -1.92 2.96
CA LYS A 93 20.42 -3.24 2.37
C LYS A 93 19.28 -4.23 2.63
N ILE A 94 18.04 -3.74 2.63
CA ILE A 94 16.86 -4.61 2.52
C ILE A 94 16.97 -5.27 1.15
N LYS A 95 17.07 -6.61 1.13
CA LYS A 95 17.30 -7.33 -0.13
C LYS A 95 16.05 -7.45 -0.95
N HIS A 96 14.94 -7.89 -0.34
CA HIS A 96 13.66 -8.08 -1.00
C HIS A 96 12.58 -7.20 -0.36
N LEU A 97 12.17 -6.17 -1.07
CA LEU A 97 11.05 -5.30 -0.71
C LEU A 97 9.79 -5.69 -1.50
N ALA A 98 8.67 -5.87 -0.81
CA ALA A 98 7.35 -5.91 -1.44
C ALA A 98 6.59 -4.62 -1.15
N VAL A 99 5.93 -4.05 -2.17
CA VAL A 99 5.14 -2.82 -2.04
C VAL A 99 3.72 -3.08 -2.51
N ALA A 100 2.75 -2.68 -1.68
CA ALA A 100 1.34 -2.66 -2.03
C ALA A 100 0.77 -1.25 -1.81
N THR A 101 -0.26 -0.90 -2.57
CA THR A 101 -0.88 0.44 -2.57
C THR A 101 -2.36 0.36 -2.15
N PRO A 102 -2.65 0.09 -0.85
CA PRO A 102 -4.02 -0.18 -0.41
C PRO A 102 -4.97 1.03 -0.42
N GLY A 103 -4.50 2.21 -0.78
CA GLY A 103 -5.35 3.37 -1.04
C GLY A 103 -6.09 3.30 -2.40
N PHE A 104 -5.73 2.33 -3.25
CA PHE A 104 -6.25 2.19 -4.60
C PHE A 104 -6.95 0.84 -4.78
N SER A 105 -8.14 0.85 -5.39
CA SER A 105 -8.89 -0.37 -5.72
C SER A 105 -8.45 -0.95 -7.07
N ALA A 106 -7.98 -0.11 -7.98
CA ALA A 106 -7.47 -0.48 -9.30
C ALA A 106 -6.15 0.23 -9.59
N ASP A 107 -5.29 -0.44 -10.35
CA ASP A 107 -4.02 0.13 -10.80
C ASP A 107 -4.24 1.31 -11.74
N ASN A 108 -3.40 2.31 -11.60
CA ASN A 108 -3.40 3.54 -12.37
C ASN A 108 -1.96 4.07 -12.48
N ILE A 109 -1.79 5.29 -13.00
CA ILE A 109 -0.46 5.88 -13.19
C ILE A 109 0.33 6.02 -11.89
N GLU A 110 -0.35 6.32 -10.77
CA GLU A 110 0.28 6.51 -9.46
C GLU A 110 0.73 5.18 -8.83
N THR A 111 0.18 4.05 -9.27
CA THR A 111 0.62 2.73 -8.82
C THR A 111 1.60 2.09 -9.79
N LEU A 112 1.38 2.23 -11.10
CA LEU A 112 2.18 1.57 -12.12
C LEU A 112 3.45 2.35 -12.48
N GLU A 113 3.36 3.67 -12.63
CA GLU A 113 4.52 4.50 -12.95
C GLU A 113 5.26 4.89 -11.66
N GLU A 114 4.62 5.62 -10.77
CA GLU A 114 5.27 6.16 -9.57
C GLU A 114 5.84 5.05 -8.66
N ILE A 115 5.08 3.96 -8.41
CA ILE A 115 5.55 2.90 -7.48
C ILE A 115 6.26 1.77 -8.21
N ASN A 116 5.65 1.21 -9.27
CA ASN A 116 6.21 0.00 -9.88
C ASN A 116 7.39 0.29 -10.82
N ILE A 117 7.49 1.48 -11.41
CA ILE A 117 8.62 1.86 -12.27
C ILE A 117 9.60 2.72 -11.47
N GLU A 118 9.25 3.96 -11.15
CA GLU A 118 10.15 4.92 -10.50
C GLU A 118 10.57 4.46 -9.11
N GLY A 119 9.63 4.04 -8.27
CA GLY A 119 9.92 3.54 -6.93
C GLY A 119 10.78 2.28 -6.92
N ARG A 120 10.59 1.38 -7.89
CA ARG A 120 11.47 0.23 -8.10
C ARG A 120 12.89 0.67 -8.43
N GLU A 121 13.04 1.61 -9.38
CA GLU A 121 14.35 2.12 -9.79
C GLU A 121 15.07 2.79 -8.61
N GLU A 122 14.37 3.61 -7.83
CA GLU A 122 14.91 4.26 -6.64
C GLU A 122 15.44 3.24 -5.62
N PHE A 123 14.63 2.24 -5.27
CA PHE A 123 15.02 1.20 -4.34
C PHE A 123 16.21 0.37 -4.84
N MET A 124 16.19 -0.06 -6.11
CA MET A 124 17.25 -0.87 -6.70
C MET A 124 18.57 -0.08 -6.83
N ASN A 125 18.50 1.18 -7.26
CA ASN A 125 19.68 2.06 -7.38
C ASN A 125 20.29 2.39 -6.01
N SER A 126 19.49 2.37 -4.96
CA SER A 126 19.93 2.59 -3.58
C SER A 126 20.49 1.35 -2.89
N GLY A 127 20.56 0.20 -3.57
CA GLY A 127 21.21 -1.01 -3.09
C GLY A 127 20.29 -2.17 -2.72
N GLY A 128 19.00 -2.09 -3.04
CA GLY A 128 18.05 -3.20 -2.99
C GLY A 128 18.37 -4.27 -4.04
N GLU A 129 17.98 -5.52 -3.80
CA GLU A 129 18.26 -6.63 -4.71
C GLU A 129 17.00 -7.11 -5.47
N LYS A 130 15.84 -7.00 -4.84
CA LYS A 130 14.56 -7.45 -5.41
C LYS A 130 13.42 -6.57 -4.96
N PHE A 131 12.64 -6.09 -5.93
CA PHE A 131 11.43 -5.31 -5.70
C PHE A 131 10.20 -6.06 -6.25
N THR A 132 9.22 -6.32 -5.41
CA THR A 132 7.95 -6.93 -5.80
C THR A 132 6.83 -5.90 -5.66
N PHE A 133 6.30 -5.42 -6.77
CA PHE A 133 5.06 -4.66 -6.78
C PHE A 133 3.88 -5.63 -6.66
N ILE A 134 2.99 -5.37 -5.72
CA ILE A 134 1.76 -6.15 -5.53
C ILE A 134 0.61 -5.35 -6.17
N PRO A 135 0.04 -5.83 -7.28
CA PRO A 135 -1.04 -5.13 -7.96
C PRO A 135 -2.23 -4.84 -7.06
N CYS A 136 -2.95 -3.78 -7.34
CA CYS A 136 -4.26 -3.52 -6.73
C CYS A 136 -5.21 -4.70 -6.97
N LEU A 137 -6.36 -4.69 -6.32
CA LEU A 137 -7.33 -5.79 -6.48
C LEU A 137 -7.87 -5.89 -7.92
N ASN A 138 -7.97 -4.77 -8.63
CA ASN A 138 -8.42 -4.72 -10.02
C ASN A 138 -9.72 -5.51 -10.23
N ASP A 139 -9.80 -6.24 -11.34
CA ASP A 139 -10.88 -7.17 -11.70
C ASP A 139 -10.62 -8.62 -11.21
N SER A 140 -9.72 -8.81 -10.25
CA SER A 140 -9.51 -10.12 -9.64
C SER A 140 -10.78 -10.65 -8.98
N GLU A 141 -10.86 -11.98 -8.82
CA GLU A 141 -12.02 -12.62 -8.16
C GLU A 141 -12.29 -12.01 -6.77
N GLU A 142 -11.24 -11.78 -5.97
CA GLU A 142 -11.35 -11.15 -4.64
C GLU A 142 -11.79 -9.68 -4.74
N GLY A 143 -11.31 -8.94 -5.74
CA GLY A 143 -11.71 -7.55 -6.00
C GLY A 143 -13.17 -7.44 -6.42
N MET A 144 -13.59 -8.24 -7.38
CA MET A 144 -14.97 -8.25 -7.88
C MET A 144 -15.96 -8.70 -6.80
N LYS A 145 -15.59 -9.73 -6.01
CA LYS A 145 -16.41 -10.18 -4.89
C LYS A 145 -16.57 -9.10 -3.82
N LEU A 146 -15.50 -8.38 -3.50
CA LEU A 146 -15.55 -7.25 -2.57
C LEU A 146 -16.51 -6.18 -3.07
N LEU A 147 -16.38 -5.74 -4.32
CA LEU A 147 -17.25 -4.71 -4.90
C LEU A 147 -18.71 -5.15 -4.94
N TYR A 148 -18.96 -6.41 -5.33
CA TYR A 148 -20.30 -6.99 -5.32
C TYR A 148 -20.93 -6.95 -3.92
N ASN A 149 -20.22 -7.44 -2.90
CA ASN A 149 -20.72 -7.49 -1.54
C ASN A 149 -21.01 -6.08 -0.97
N LEU A 150 -20.12 -5.11 -1.27
CA LEU A 150 -20.34 -3.72 -0.87
C LEU A 150 -21.58 -3.13 -1.56
N ALA A 151 -21.74 -3.35 -2.88
CA ALA A 151 -22.87 -2.87 -3.63
C ALA A 151 -24.20 -3.46 -3.11
N VAL A 152 -24.25 -4.78 -2.92
CA VAL A 152 -25.44 -5.47 -2.37
C VAL A 152 -25.80 -4.94 -0.98
N LYS A 153 -24.78 -4.74 -0.13
CA LYS A 153 -25.00 -4.21 1.22
C LYS A 153 -25.60 -2.79 1.19
N GLU A 154 -25.08 -1.91 0.33
CA GLU A 154 -25.57 -0.52 0.23
C GLU A 154 -26.93 -0.44 -0.50
N LEU A 155 -27.22 -1.39 -1.40
CA LEU A 155 -28.50 -1.50 -2.09
C LEU A 155 -29.57 -2.28 -1.29
N GLY A 156 -29.23 -2.79 -0.10
CA GLY A 156 -30.14 -3.53 0.77
C GLY A 156 -31.36 -2.68 1.15
N GLY A 157 -32.50 -3.00 0.57
CA GLY A 157 -33.74 -2.23 0.69
C GLY A 157 -34.26 -1.64 -0.64
N TRP A 158 -33.41 -1.76 -1.70
CA TRP A 158 -33.76 -1.39 -3.08
C TRP A 158 -33.94 -2.62 -3.97
N ILE A 159 -33.40 -3.78 -3.52
CA ILE A 159 -33.48 -5.10 -4.19
C ILE A 159 -33.98 -6.16 -3.23
#